data_2d70d1320d053561a115b688bed7134c
#
_entry.id   2d70d1320d053561a115b688bed7134c
#
_cell.length_a   1.000
_cell.length_b   1.000
_cell.length_c   1.000
_cell.angle_alpha   90.00
_cell.angle_beta   90.00
_cell.angle_gamma   90.00
#
_symmetry.space_group_name_H-M   'P 1'
#
loop_
_entity.id
_entity.type
_entity.pdbx_description
1 polymer ?
#
loop_
_entity_poly.entity_id
_entity_poly.type
_entity_poly.pdbx_seq_one_letter_code
_entity_poly.pdbx_strand_id
1 'polypeptide(L)'
;MNVRISAIASVAVSLMTVGCGDGGVQTASPQQPTLAEMCTTSTMQKAMPTGVTVKDIPNLWTSLPAVFRATKGGVNLLAENALGDGAPAYCLVTGSFVTNSVTGKTANFAAGFPAADKWNGKYLQIGCGGNCGNVGESGAPNPAHLRAGFAVWQTDDGHVDGSIAATGTSLESDSSWAVSSPGVQNTDAVQDYLHRAVHTMAVLGQHATASAYNVQTVKRSYFMGCSDGGREAMVEATKYPLDFDGIVAGAPYNPRKNHPNTMTRALVQLRRTSAQLSGAQMKLVASAMTTACDAADGVTDGLIQNPNACNFNPRKDIPMCAAGAAGSDSCLSSDQIDSVAAIVSAARDQTGSVLAAGWSPGTLADAADTAAF
;
A
#
# COMPACT_ATOMS: atom_id res chain seq x y z
N MET A 1 47.64 -34.83 15.58
CA MET A 1 46.28 -35.37 15.49
C MET A 1 46.01 -35.58 14.00
N ASN A 2 46.14 -36.83 13.54
CA ASN A 2 46.21 -37.20 12.12
C ASN A 2 44.80 -37.28 11.53
N VAL A 3 44.56 -36.52 10.47
CA VAL A 3 43.33 -36.63 9.65
C VAL A 3 43.65 -37.54 8.46
N ARG A 4 42.95 -38.66 8.36
CA ARG A 4 43.06 -39.60 7.24
C ARG A 4 42.19 -39.12 6.08
N ILE A 5 42.80 -38.98 4.90
CA ILE A 5 42.12 -38.75 3.64
C ILE A 5 41.81 -40.14 3.07
N SER A 6 40.50 -40.43 2.88
CA SER A 6 40.03 -41.63 2.22
C SER A 6 39.86 -41.37 0.71
N ALA A 7 40.49 -42.22 -0.09
CA ALA A 7 40.47 -42.21 -1.53
C ALA A 7 39.09 -42.60 -2.08
N ILE A 8 38.60 -41.82 -3.10
CA ILE A 8 37.41 -42.14 -3.87
C ILE A 8 37.84 -42.98 -5.08
N ALA A 9 37.28 -44.18 -5.16
CA ALA A 9 37.50 -45.11 -6.26
C ALA A 9 36.78 -44.64 -7.54
N SER A 10 37.53 -44.54 -8.63
CA SER A 10 37.02 -44.26 -9.97
C SER A 10 36.38 -45.53 -10.54
N VAL A 11 35.10 -45.46 -10.85
CA VAL A 11 34.38 -46.47 -11.62
C VAL A 11 34.42 -46.06 -13.09
N ALA A 12 35.11 -46.83 -13.90
CA ALA A 12 35.12 -46.69 -15.35
C ALA A 12 33.83 -47.31 -15.94
N VAL A 13 33.00 -46.49 -16.58
CA VAL A 13 31.82 -46.97 -17.33
C VAL A 13 32.23 -47.12 -18.80
N SER A 14 32.22 -48.36 -19.31
CA SER A 14 32.46 -48.68 -20.70
C SER A 14 31.32 -48.14 -21.57
N LEU A 15 31.64 -47.30 -22.55
CA LEU A 15 30.71 -46.93 -23.65
C LEU A 15 30.52 -48.15 -24.57
N MET A 16 29.30 -48.68 -24.60
CA MET A 16 28.80 -49.43 -25.73
C MET A 16 28.10 -48.49 -26.71
N THR A 17 28.70 -48.26 -27.86
CA THR A 17 28.06 -47.59 -29.00
C THR A 17 27.12 -48.58 -29.68
N VAL A 18 25.82 -48.39 -29.49
CA VAL A 18 24.80 -48.96 -30.40
C VAL A 18 24.28 -47.81 -31.25
N GLY A 19 24.71 -47.79 -32.50
CA GLY A 19 24.10 -46.94 -33.49
C GLY A 19 22.79 -47.54 -33.94
N CYS A 20 21.73 -46.73 -33.98
CA CYS A 20 20.59 -46.90 -34.87
C CYS A 20 19.66 -45.70 -34.80
N GLY A 21 19.42 -45.07 -35.95
CA GLY A 21 18.14 -44.52 -36.37
C GLY A 21 17.74 -43.20 -35.73
N ASP A 22 17.98 -42.11 -36.47
CA ASP A 22 17.30 -40.83 -36.31
C ASP A 22 15.77 -41.00 -36.35
N GLY A 23 15.18 -40.99 -35.18
CA GLY A 23 13.78 -40.79 -34.95
C GLY A 23 13.67 -39.82 -33.77
N GLY A 24 14.22 -38.62 -33.95
CA GLY A 24 14.11 -37.56 -32.94
C GLY A 24 12.65 -37.19 -32.74
N VAL A 25 12.01 -37.78 -31.73
CA VAL A 25 10.78 -37.20 -31.16
C VAL A 25 11.21 -35.85 -30.54
N GLN A 26 11.09 -34.80 -31.33
CA GLN A 26 11.08 -33.45 -30.79
C GLN A 26 9.87 -33.38 -29.87
N THR A 27 10.06 -33.52 -28.60
CA THR A 27 9.08 -33.09 -27.61
C THR A 27 8.95 -31.57 -27.81
N ALA A 28 7.89 -31.16 -28.52
CA ALA A 28 7.55 -29.76 -28.66
C ALA A 28 7.51 -29.16 -27.24
N SER A 29 8.31 -28.14 -27.01
CA SER A 29 8.19 -27.34 -25.78
C SER A 29 6.70 -26.99 -25.63
N PRO A 30 6.10 -27.12 -24.43
CA PRO A 30 4.70 -26.78 -24.25
C PRO A 30 4.47 -25.36 -24.76
N GLN A 31 3.60 -25.25 -25.76
CA GLN A 31 3.29 -23.99 -26.40
C GLN A 31 2.65 -23.08 -25.34
N GLN A 32 3.24 -21.92 -25.15
CA GLN A 32 2.68 -20.92 -24.21
C GLN A 32 1.30 -20.46 -24.72
N PRO A 33 0.29 -20.32 -23.84
CA PRO A 33 -1.03 -19.90 -24.27
C PRO A 33 -1.00 -18.47 -24.81
N THR A 34 -1.79 -18.21 -25.83
CA THR A 34 -2.05 -16.83 -26.27
C THR A 34 -2.79 -16.06 -25.15
N LEU A 35 -2.70 -14.73 -25.19
CA LEU A 35 -3.40 -13.89 -24.20
C LEU A 35 -4.92 -14.15 -24.21
N ALA A 36 -5.53 -14.35 -25.38
CA ALA A 36 -6.96 -14.63 -25.51
C ALA A 36 -7.35 -16.01 -24.94
N GLU A 37 -6.53 -17.04 -25.13
CA GLU A 37 -6.74 -18.38 -24.55
C GLU A 37 -6.59 -18.36 -23.03
N MET A 38 -5.64 -17.60 -22.52
CA MET A 38 -5.41 -17.43 -21.09
C MET A 38 -6.54 -16.62 -20.44
N CYS A 39 -7.04 -15.55 -21.09
CA CYS A 39 -7.97 -14.58 -20.56
C CYS A 39 -9.43 -15.02 -20.66
N THR A 40 -9.75 -16.16 -20.09
CA THR A 40 -11.13 -16.63 -19.91
C THR A 40 -11.39 -17.01 -18.46
N THR A 41 -12.62 -16.85 -17.98
CA THR A 41 -12.98 -17.18 -16.59
C THR A 41 -12.63 -18.64 -16.27
N SER A 42 -12.89 -19.58 -17.18
CA SER A 42 -12.59 -21.00 -16.96
C SER A 42 -11.09 -21.28 -16.89
N THR A 43 -10.28 -20.67 -17.75
CA THR A 43 -8.82 -20.84 -17.75
C THR A 43 -8.22 -20.23 -16.50
N MET A 44 -8.61 -18.99 -16.15
CA MET A 44 -8.07 -18.32 -14.97
C MET A 44 -8.54 -18.97 -13.67
N GLN A 45 -9.81 -19.42 -13.57
CA GLN A 45 -10.24 -20.17 -12.38
C GLN A 45 -9.47 -21.50 -12.22
N LYS A 46 -9.16 -22.19 -13.32
CA LYS A 46 -8.35 -23.42 -13.29
C LYS A 46 -6.91 -23.16 -12.86
N ALA A 47 -6.36 -21.99 -13.17
CA ALA A 47 -5.02 -21.59 -12.76
C ALA A 47 -4.94 -21.21 -11.26
N MET A 48 -6.07 -20.86 -10.64
CA MET A 48 -6.12 -20.46 -9.23
C MET A 48 -5.98 -21.66 -8.30
N PRO A 49 -5.23 -21.54 -7.20
CA PRO A 49 -5.16 -22.57 -6.16
C PRO A 49 -6.47 -22.65 -5.36
N THR A 50 -6.60 -23.72 -4.56
CA THR A 50 -7.74 -23.92 -3.66
C THR A 50 -7.92 -22.71 -2.74
N GLY A 51 -9.16 -22.26 -2.57
CA GLY A 51 -9.50 -21.10 -1.75
C GLY A 51 -9.49 -19.76 -2.50
N VAL A 52 -9.13 -19.75 -3.80
CA VAL A 52 -9.23 -18.57 -4.67
C VAL A 52 -10.40 -18.74 -5.64
N THR A 53 -11.26 -17.72 -5.70
CA THR A 53 -12.43 -17.68 -6.59
C THR A 53 -12.33 -16.48 -7.52
N VAL A 54 -12.33 -16.74 -8.84
CA VAL A 54 -12.42 -15.70 -9.88
C VAL A 54 -13.88 -15.25 -9.97
N LYS A 55 -14.15 -13.97 -9.71
CA LYS A 55 -15.49 -13.40 -9.70
C LYS A 55 -15.45 -11.90 -9.92
N ASP A 56 -16.59 -11.32 -10.32
CA ASP A 56 -16.78 -9.87 -10.32
C ASP A 56 -16.68 -9.31 -8.91
N ILE A 57 -16.05 -8.15 -8.79
CA ILE A 57 -15.99 -7.36 -7.56
C ILE A 57 -16.64 -6.00 -7.82
N PRO A 58 -17.95 -5.86 -7.70
CA PRO A 58 -18.73 -4.71 -8.20
C PRO A 58 -18.29 -3.36 -7.63
N ASN A 59 -17.87 -3.33 -6.38
CA ASN A 59 -17.54 -2.07 -5.67
C ASN A 59 -16.08 -1.63 -5.85
N LEU A 60 -15.28 -2.42 -6.55
CA LEU A 60 -13.88 -2.14 -6.78
C LEU A 60 -13.64 -1.00 -7.79
N TRP A 61 -14.67 -0.67 -8.59
CA TRP A 61 -14.52 0.04 -9.86
C TRP A 61 -15.25 1.38 -9.91
N THR A 62 -15.69 1.92 -8.80
CA THR A 62 -16.49 3.16 -8.79
C THR A 62 -15.70 4.36 -9.30
N SER A 63 -14.38 4.34 -9.19
CA SER A 63 -13.47 5.39 -9.68
C SER A 63 -12.96 5.17 -11.11
N LEU A 64 -13.16 3.96 -11.69
CA LEU A 64 -12.68 3.65 -13.03
C LEU A 64 -13.67 4.02 -14.13
N PRO A 65 -13.19 4.34 -15.36
CA PRO A 65 -14.06 4.56 -16.52
C PRO A 65 -15.04 3.40 -16.74
N ALA A 66 -16.21 3.70 -17.32
CA ALA A 66 -17.30 2.73 -17.51
C ALA A 66 -16.88 1.43 -18.23
N VAL A 67 -15.82 1.46 -19.02
CA VAL A 67 -15.25 0.29 -19.72
C VAL A 67 -14.79 -0.80 -18.75
N PHE A 68 -14.41 -0.44 -17.52
CA PHE A 68 -13.99 -1.39 -16.49
C PHE A 68 -15.11 -1.94 -15.61
N ARG A 69 -16.27 -1.29 -15.61
CA ARG A 69 -17.41 -1.72 -14.79
C ARG A 69 -18.06 -3.01 -15.29
N ALA A 70 -17.55 -3.58 -16.37
CA ALA A 70 -18.12 -4.74 -17.06
C ALA A 70 -17.17 -5.95 -17.11
N THR A 71 -16.44 -6.25 -16.02
CA THR A 71 -15.81 -7.57 -15.92
C THR A 71 -16.91 -8.61 -15.90
N LYS A 72 -16.98 -9.45 -16.93
CA LYS A 72 -17.94 -10.56 -16.94
C LYS A 72 -17.27 -11.79 -16.34
N GLY A 73 -17.73 -12.17 -15.15
CA GLY A 73 -17.21 -13.36 -14.45
C GLY A 73 -15.77 -13.19 -13.94
N GLY A 74 -15.37 -11.97 -13.57
CA GLY A 74 -14.06 -11.69 -12.97
C GLY A 74 -12.88 -11.67 -13.94
N VAL A 75 -13.09 -11.70 -15.25
CA VAL A 75 -12.02 -11.69 -16.26
C VAL A 75 -12.33 -10.70 -17.38
N ASN A 76 -11.35 -9.90 -17.75
CA ASN A 76 -11.47 -8.94 -18.85
C ASN A 76 -10.17 -8.88 -19.67
N LEU A 77 -10.26 -9.15 -20.96
CA LEU A 77 -9.17 -8.96 -21.91
C LEU A 77 -9.11 -7.49 -22.32
N LEU A 78 -8.09 -6.78 -21.88
CA LEU A 78 -7.87 -5.37 -22.20
C LEU A 78 -6.90 -5.26 -23.38
N ALA A 79 -7.31 -4.50 -24.41
CA ALA A 79 -6.47 -4.17 -25.53
C ALA A 79 -5.33 -3.22 -25.11
N GLU A 80 -4.30 -3.12 -25.93
CA GLU A 80 -3.25 -2.14 -25.75
C GLU A 80 -3.83 -0.74 -25.68
N ASN A 81 -3.36 0.03 -24.70
CA ASN A 81 -3.80 1.40 -24.43
C ASN A 81 -5.31 1.56 -24.22
N ALA A 82 -6.01 0.53 -23.76
CA ALA A 82 -7.46 0.54 -23.56
C ALA A 82 -7.93 1.68 -22.62
N LEU A 83 -7.04 2.17 -21.76
CA LEU A 83 -7.31 3.22 -20.77
C LEU A 83 -6.70 4.58 -21.13
N GLY A 84 -5.98 4.68 -22.23
CA GLY A 84 -5.22 5.87 -22.55
C GLY A 84 -3.94 6.07 -21.70
N ASP A 85 -3.52 5.04 -20.99
CA ASP A 85 -2.40 5.03 -20.03
C ASP A 85 -1.13 4.37 -20.57
N GLY A 86 -1.17 3.90 -21.83
CA GLY A 86 -0.07 3.22 -22.50
C GLY A 86 0.22 1.81 -21.97
N ALA A 87 -0.73 1.16 -21.29
CA ALA A 87 -0.60 -0.24 -20.90
C ALA A 87 -0.51 -1.15 -22.13
N PRO A 88 0.29 -2.24 -22.10
CA PRO A 88 0.21 -3.28 -23.12
C PRO A 88 -1.14 -3.99 -23.04
N ALA A 89 -1.48 -4.80 -24.03
CA ALA A 89 -2.61 -5.72 -23.88
C ALA A 89 -2.36 -6.68 -22.71
N TYR A 90 -3.36 -6.85 -21.83
CA TYR A 90 -3.25 -7.74 -20.67
C TYR A 90 -4.60 -8.35 -20.26
N CYS A 91 -4.53 -9.43 -19.51
CA CYS A 91 -5.69 -10.03 -18.88
C CYS A 91 -5.85 -9.47 -17.47
N LEU A 92 -6.94 -8.77 -17.23
CA LEU A 92 -7.34 -8.34 -15.90
C LEU A 92 -8.20 -9.43 -15.26
N VAL A 93 -7.79 -9.87 -14.08
CA VAL A 93 -8.51 -10.89 -13.30
C VAL A 93 -8.84 -10.32 -11.94
N THR A 94 -10.10 -10.47 -11.54
CA THR A 94 -10.58 -10.11 -10.21
C THR A 94 -11.16 -11.32 -9.49
N GLY A 95 -11.17 -11.27 -8.18
CA GLY A 95 -11.70 -12.37 -7.40
C GLY A 95 -11.54 -12.16 -5.90
N SER A 96 -11.71 -13.24 -5.16
CA SER A 96 -11.46 -13.28 -3.72
C SER A 96 -10.67 -14.53 -3.35
N PHE A 97 -9.99 -14.46 -2.22
CA PHE A 97 -9.28 -15.59 -1.64
C PHE A 97 -9.57 -15.70 -0.14
N VAL A 98 -9.51 -16.92 0.37
CA VAL A 98 -9.76 -17.20 1.80
C VAL A 98 -8.51 -16.81 2.59
N THR A 99 -8.66 -15.88 3.53
CA THR A 99 -7.59 -15.45 4.45
C THR A 99 -7.63 -16.24 5.77
N ASN A 100 -8.81 -16.69 6.19
CA ASN A 100 -8.99 -17.51 7.37
C ASN A 100 -9.97 -18.67 7.08
N SER A 101 -9.45 -19.87 6.96
CA SER A 101 -10.27 -21.06 6.66
C SER A 101 -11.21 -21.48 7.79
N VAL A 102 -10.95 -21.07 9.03
CA VAL A 102 -11.78 -21.38 10.18
C VAL A 102 -13.06 -20.54 10.19
N THR A 103 -12.94 -19.24 9.91
CA THR A 103 -14.08 -18.32 9.92
C THR A 103 -14.71 -18.13 8.54
N GLY A 104 -14.03 -18.57 7.48
CA GLY A 104 -14.43 -18.33 6.09
C GLY A 104 -14.15 -16.89 5.64
N LYS A 105 -13.35 -16.13 6.38
CA LYS A 105 -12.97 -14.76 6.01
C LYS A 105 -12.23 -14.74 4.68
N THR A 106 -12.56 -13.73 3.85
CA THR A 106 -11.96 -13.53 2.53
C THR A 106 -11.44 -12.11 2.36
N ALA A 107 -10.45 -11.96 1.48
CA ALA A 107 -10.02 -10.69 0.89
C ALA A 107 -10.29 -10.72 -0.62
N ASN A 108 -10.42 -9.54 -1.23
CA ASN A 108 -10.52 -9.40 -2.69
C ASN A 108 -9.16 -9.10 -3.31
N PHE A 109 -9.05 -9.40 -4.61
CA PHE A 109 -7.85 -9.10 -5.40
C PHE A 109 -8.18 -8.61 -6.80
N ALA A 110 -7.22 -7.88 -7.38
CA ALA A 110 -7.11 -7.69 -8.82
C ALA A 110 -5.70 -8.07 -9.28
N ALA A 111 -5.61 -8.71 -10.43
CA ALA A 111 -4.34 -9.12 -11.00
C ALA A 111 -4.30 -8.82 -12.51
N GLY A 112 -3.16 -8.33 -12.99
CA GLY A 112 -2.88 -8.08 -14.40
C GLY A 112 -1.84 -9.05 -14.92
N PHE A 113 -2.19 -9.77 -16.00
CA PHE A 113 -1.32 -10.73 -16.65
C PHE A 113 -0.99 -10.25 -18.07
N PRO A 114 0.24 -9.81 -18.37
CA PRO A 114 0.64 -9.53 -19.75
C PRO A 114 0.62 -10.80 -20.61
N ALA A 115 0.68 -10.63 -21.93
CA ALA A 115 0.82 -11.77 -22.85
C ALA A 115 2.07 -12.60 -22.51
N ALA A 116 2.03 -13.90 -22.76
CA ALA A 116 3.09 -14.82 -22.36
C ALA A 116 4.47 -14.47 -22.95
N ASP A 117 4.51 -13.94 -24.17
CA ASP A 117 5.73 -13.46 -24.84
C ASP A 117 6.24 -12.11 -24.29
N LYS A 118 5.43 -11.40 -23.49
CA LYS A 118 5.75 -10.14 -22.82
C LYS A 118 6.06 -10.34 -21.35
N TRP A 119 5.62 -11.45 -20.76
CA TRP A 119 5.88 -11.73 -19.35
C TRP A 119 7.37 -12.03 -19.12
N ASN A 120 7.98 -11.31 -18.18
CA ASN A 120 9.40 -11.45 -17.86
C ASN A 120 9.73 -12.61 -16.89
N GLY A 121 8.73 -13.41 -16.53
CA GLY A 121 8.86 -14.51 -15.58
C GLY A 121 8.69 -14.08 -14.10
N LYS A 122 8.33 -12.84 -13.83
CA LYS A 122 8.32 -12.27 -12.47
C LYS A 122 6.91 -11.96 -11.99
N TYR A 123 6.73 -12.07 -10.68
CA TYR A 123 5.57 -11.67 -9.90
C TYR A 123 5.86 -10.34 -9.21
N LEU A 124 4.89 -9.44 -9.19
CA LEU A 124 4.95 -8.20 -8.42
C LEU A 124 3.65 -8.00 -7.65
N GLN A 125 3.75 -7.89 -6.35
CA GLN A 125 2.65 -7.49 -5.48
C GLN A 125 2.80 -6.03 -5.11
N ILE A 126 1.71 -5.27 -5.23
CA ILE A 126 1.66 -3.85 -4.88
C ILE A 126 0.84 -3.71 -3.60
N GLY A 127 1.41 -3.01 -2.63
CA GLY A 127 0.73 -2.63 -1.40
C GLY A 127 -0.28 -1.51 -1.61
N CYS A 128 -1.16 -1.34 -0.65
CA CYS A 128 -2.22 -0.34 -0.66
C CYS A 128 -1.76 1.06 -0.21
N GLY A 129 -2.67 2.02 -0.23
CA GLY A 129 -2.52 3.35 0.37
C GLY A 129 -3.59 3.62 1.42
N GLY A 130 -3.40 4.67 2.23
CA GLY A 130 -4.36 5.04 3.29
C GLY A 130 -4.59 3.93 4.30
N ASN A 131 -5.85 3.59 4.54
CA ASN A 131 -6.26 2.46 5.38
C ASN A 131 -6.58 1.20 4.55
N CYS A 132 -6.14 1.13 3.30
CA CYS A 132 -6.51 0.04 2.39
C CYS A 132 -8.03 -0.02 2.11
N GLY A 133 -8.61 -1.21 1.99
CA GLY A 133 -10.06 -1.36 1.80
C GLY A 133 -10.53 -1.19 0.36
N ASN A 134 -9.60 -1.01 -0.57
CA ASN A 134 -9.81 -1.07 -2.01
C ASN A 134 -8.66 -1.83 -2.67
N VAL A 135 -8.84 -2.28 -3.90
CA VAL A 135 -7.79 -3.02 -4.61
C VAL A 135 -6.92 -2.05 -5.40
N GLY A 136 -5.82 -1.63 -4.76
CA GLY A 136 -4.91 -0.63 -5.32
C GLY A 136 -5.50 0.78 -5.39
N GLU A 137 -4.66 1.79 -5.56
CA GLU A 137 -5.07 3.20 -5.62
C GLU A 137 -6.01 3.53 -6.78
N SER A 138 -5.97 2.73 -7.86
CA SER A 138 -6.79 2.94 -9.07
C SER A 138 -7.65 1.74 -9.46
N GLY A 139 -7.62 0.65 -8.69
CA GLY A 139 -8.32 -0.60 -8.99
C GLY A 139 -7.77 -1.37 -10.21
N ALA A 140 -6.81 -0.82 -10.93
CA ALA A 140 -6.15 -1.46 -12.07
C ALA A 140 -4.65 -1.60 -11.83
N PRO A 141 -4.01 -2.68 -12.34
CA PRO A 141 -2.57 -2.82 -12.30
C PRO A 141 -1.86 -1.66 -13.00
N ASN A 142 -0.82 -1.11 -12.37
CA ASN A 142 -0.10 0.02 -12.92
C ASN A 142 0.52 -0.30 -14.30
N PRO A 143 0.26 0.52 -15.33
CA PRO A 143 0.74 0.30 -16.69
C PRO A 143 2.25 0.18 -16.83
N ALA A 144 3.02 0.91 -16.01
CA ALA A 144 4.47 0.85 -16.05
C ALA A 144 5.00 -0.54 -15.65
N HIS A 145 4.38 -1.20 -14.69
CA HIS A 145 4.76 -2.54 -14.26
C HIS A 145 4.37 -3.60 -15.30
N LEU A 146 3.19 -3.44 -15.93
CA LEU A 146 2.77 -4.30 -17.04
C LEU A 146 3.70 -4.15 -18.25
N ARG A 147 4.12 -2.92 -18.61
CA ARG A 147 5.11 -2.68 -19.68
C ARG A 147 6.46 -3.31 -19.35
N ALA A 148 6.85 -3.32 -18.09
CA ALA A 148 8.06 -3.99 -17.62
C ALA A 148 7.93 -5.52 -17.60
N GLY A 149 6.76 -6.06 -17.95
CA GLY A 149 6.50 -7.48 -18.10
C GLY A 149 6.16 -8.21 -16.82
N PHE A 150 5.83 -7.53 -15.73
CA PHE A 150 5.40 -8.19 -14.49
C PHE A 150 3.95 -8.69 -14.59
N ALA A 151 3.69 -9.86 -13.99
CA ALA A 151 2.34 -10.17 -13.51
C ALA A 151 2.13 -9.42 -12.18
N VAL A 152 1.11 -8.54 -12.15
CA VAL A 152 0.90 -7.58 -11.05
C VAL A 152 -0.31 -7.97 -10.24
N TRP A 153 -0.18 -7.98 -8.92
CA TRP A 153 -1.24 -8.36 -7.99
C TRP A 153 -1.46 -7.30 -6.91
N GLN A 154 -2.72 -7.13 -6.49
CA GLN A 154 -3.17 -6.18 -5.47
C GLN A 154 -4.32 -6.77 -4.67
N THR A 155 -4.44 -6.41 -3.38
CA THR A 155 -5.54 -6.83 -2.49
C THR A 155 -6.18 -5.64 -1.78
N ASP A 156 -7.40 -5.83 -1.28
CA ASP A 156 -8.11 -4.87 -0.40
C ASP A 156 -7.80 -5.08 1.08
N ASP A 157 -6.83 -5.93 1.40
CA ASP A 157 -6.44 -6.29 2.76
C ASP A 157 -7.58 -6.83 3.64
N GLY A 158 -8.55 -7.48 3.00
CA GLY A 158 -9.61 -8.21 3.68
C GLY A 158 -10.70 -7.34 4.29
N HIS A 159 -10.81 -6.10 3.89
CA HIS A 159 -11.94 -5.24 4.23
C HIS A 159 -12.30 -4.32 3.06
N VAL A 160 -13.45 -3.69 3.15
CA VAL A 160 -13.88 -2.67 2.19
C VAL A 160 -13.99 -1.36 2.95
N ASP A 161 -13.40 -0.30 2.42
CA ASP A 161 -13.58 1.04 2.95
C ASP A 161 -15.07 1.40 2.88
N GLY A 162 -15.68 1.66 4.04
CA GLY A 162 -17.11 1.96 4.14
C GLY A 162 -17.51 3.25 3.42
N SER A 163 -16.57 4.17 3.22
CA SER A 163 -16.80 5.39 2.45
C SER A 163 -17.02 5.10 0.96
N ILE A 164 -16.34 4.11 0.39
CA ILE A 164 -16.55 3.65 -0.99
C ILE A 164 -17.98 3.13 -1.15
N ALA A 165 -18.44 2.33 -0.19
CA ALA A 165 -19.81 1.80 -0.21
C ALA A 165 -20.88 2.90 -0.11
N ALA A 166 -20.62 3.97 0.64
CA ALA A 166 -21.57 5.04 0.91
C ALA A 166 -21.54 6.15 -0.14
N THR A 167 -20.38 6.57 -0.61
CA THR A 167 -20.20 7.77 -1.44
C THR A 167 -19.62 7.48 -2.84
N GLY A 168 -19.12 6.27 -3.07
CA GLY A 168 -18.40 5.90 -4.30
C GLY A 168 -17.00 6.51 -4.39
N THR A 169 -16.51 7.17 -3.33
CA THR A 169 -15.16 7.74 -3.24
C THR A 169 -14.52 7.28 -1.95
N SER A 170 -13.25 6.87 -2.00
CA SER A 170 -12.48 6.55 -0.81
C SER A 170 -12.17 7.82 -0.04
N LEU A 171 -12.50 7.84 1.25
CA LEU A 171 -12.04 8.88 2.18
C LEU A 171 -10.73 8.49 2.85
N GLU A 172 -10.18 7.30 2.55
CA GLU A 172 -8.89 6.76 3.06
C GLU A 172 -8.74 6.77 4.59
N SER A 173 -9.76 7.21 5.30
CA SER A 173 -9.76 7.40 6.76
C SER A 173 -10.86 6.64 7.49
N ASP A 174 -11.73 5.94 6.77
CA ASP A 174 -12.78 5.14 7.40
C ASP A 174 -12.20 3.87 8.01
N SER A 175 -12.19 3.81 9.33
CA SER A 175 -11.76 2.64 10.11
C SER A 175 -12.93 1.86 10.71
N SER A 176 -14.16 2.10 10.27
CA SER A 176 -15.35 1.41 10.78
C SER A 176 -15.30 -0.10 10.59
N TRP A 177 -14.61 -0.58 9.56
CA TRP A 177 -14.37 -2.00 9.29
C TRP A 177 -13.61 -2.72 10.42
N ALA A 178 -12.80 -2.00 11.21
CA ALA A 178 -12.04 -2.56 12.32
C ALA A 178 -12.90 -2.87 13.56
N VAL A 179 -14.18 -2.47 13.55
CA VAL A 179 -15.10 -2.62 14.69
C VAL A 179 -16.33 -3.42 14.23
N SER A 180 -16.65 -4.52 14.92
CA SER A 180 -17.82 -5.34 14.62
C SER A 180 -19.10 -4.84 15.32
N SER A 181 -18.93 -4.18 16.49
CA SER A 181 -19.98 -3.46 17.22
C SER A 181 -19.31 -2.48 18.19
N PRO A 182 -20.01 -1.50 18.78
CA PRO A 182 -19.41 -0.53 19.70
C PRO A 182 -18.56 -1.19 20.79
N GLY A 183 -17.26 -0.89 20.79
CA GLY A 183 -16.28 -1.43 21.73
C GLY A 183 -15.77 -2.84 21.43
N VAL A 184 -16.21 -3.49 20.33
CA VAL A 184 -15.79 -4.84 19.94
C VAL A 184 -14.98 -4.80 18.64
N GLN A 185 -13.73 -5.20 18.71
CA GLN A 185 -12.84 -5.26 17.55
C GLN A 185 -13.28 -6.36 16.56
N ASN A 186 -13.25 -6.03 15.26
CA ASN A 186 -13.34 -7.01 14.18
C ASN A 186 -11.98 -7.68 13.98
N THR A 187 -11.69 -8.68 14.82
CA THR A 187 -10.35 -9.31 14.86
C THR A 187 -9.90 -9.86 13.52
N ASP A 188 -10.82 -10.47 12.75
CA ASP A 188 -10.46 -11.05 11.44
C ASP A 188 -10.03 -9.96 10.43
N ALA A 189 -10.79 -8.89 10.31
CA ALA A 189 -10.43 -7.79 9.42
C ALA A 189 -9.12 -7.10 9.85
N VAL A 190 -8.93 -6.90 11.16
CA VAL A 190 -7.70 -6.32 11.71
C VAL A 190 -6.49 -7.22 11.46
N GLN A 191 -6.61 -8.54 11.59
CA GLN A 191 -5.50 -9.47 11.29
C GLN A 191 -5.17 -9.49 9.80
N ASP A 192 -6.19 -9.41 8.92
CA ASP A 192 -5.98 -9.31 7.47
C ASP A 192 -5.21 -8.05 7.11
N TYR A 193 -5.67 -6.88 7.58
CA TYR A 193 -5.01 -5.59 7.38
C TYR A 193 -3.57 -5.56 7.92
N LEU A 194 -3.34 -6.12 9.10
CA LEU A 194 -2.02 -6.05 9.73
C LEU A 194 -0.97 -6.89 8.98
N HIS A 195 -1.36 -8.04 8.40
CA HIS A 195 -0.39 -8.92 7.74
C HIS A 195 -0.97 -10.08 6.94
N ARG A 196 -2.14 -10.65 7.33
CA ARG A 196 -2.55 -11.98 6.86
C ARG A 196 -2.97 -11.97 5.40
N ALA A 197 -3.72 -10.93 4.95
CA ALA A 197 -4.18 -10.86 3.58
C ALA A 197 -3.01 -10.70 2.59
N VAL A 198 -2.06 -9.83 2.89
CA VAL A 198 -0.88 -9.56 2.06
C VAL A 198 -0.03 -10.83 1.91
N HIS A 199 0.31 -11.50 3.03
CA HIS A 199 1.03 -12.77 3.04
C HIS A 199 0.28 -13.88 2.28
N THR A 200 -1.01 -14.05 2.55
CA THR A 200 -1.80 -15.10 1.89
C THR A 200 -1.83 -14.88 0.38
N MET A 201 -2.00 -13.64 -0.07
CA MET A 201 -1.96 -13.30 -1.48
C MET A 201 -0.57 -13.54 -2.08
N ALA A 202 0.52 -13.26 -1.37
CA ALA A 202 1.88 -13.54 -1.86
C ALA A 202 2.04 -15.02 -2.23
N VAL A 203 1.62 -15.91 -1.35
CA VAL A 203 1.71 -17.36 -1.58
C VAL A 203 0.78 -17.82 -2.71
N LEU A 204 -0.49 -17.42 -2.65
CA LEU A 204 -1.50 -17.85 -3.63
C LEU A 204 -1.28 -17.22 -5.00
N GLY A 205 -0.91 -15.94 -5.06
CA GLY A 205 -0.71 -15.19 -6.28
C GLY A 205 0.52 -15.64 -7.07
N GLN A 206 1.62 -15.98 -6.41
CA GLN A 206 2.79 -16.58 -7.06
C GLN A 206 2.45 -17.93 -7.69
N HIS A 207 1.72 -18.78 -6.95
CA HIS A 207 1.26 -20.07 -7.46
C HIS A 207 0.30 -19.90 -8.66
N ALA A 208 -0.70 -19.03 -8.53
CA ALA A 208 -1.64 -18.73 -9.60
C ALA A 208 -0.94 -18.18 -10.85
N THR A 209 0.04 -17.31 -10.67
CA THR A 209 0.84 -16.76 -11.76
C THR A 209 1.62 -17.85 -12.47
N ALA A 210 2.33 -18.71 -11.74
CA ALA A 210 3.07 -19.83 -12.33
C ALA A 210 2.14 -20.77 -13.12
N SER A 211 0.98 -21.09 -12.55
CA SER A 211 -0.03 -21.94 -13.19
C SER A 211 -0.60 -21.31 -14.46
N ALA A 212 -0.93 -19.99 -14.44
CA ALA A 212 -1.47 -19.28 -15.59
C ALA A 212 -0.49 -19.27 -16.79
N TYR A 213 0.80 -19.19 -16.53
CA TYR A 213 1.84 -19.25 -17.56
C TYR A 213 2.41 -20.65 -17.82
N ASN A 214 1.79 -21.69 -17.23
CA ASN A 214 2.21 -23.09 -17.38
C ASN A 214 3.71 -23.31 -17.08
N VAL A 215 4.17 -22.72 -15.98
CA VAL A 215 5.52 -22.92 -15.42
C VAL A 215 5.43 -23.46 -13.99
N GLN A 216 6.49 -24.06 -13.49
CA GLN A 216 6.49 -24.63 -12.14
C GLN A 216 6.49 -23.54 -11.05
N THR A 217 7.30 -22.51 -11.25
CA THR A 217 7.44 -21.39 -10.32
C THR A 217 7.73 -20.10 -11.09
N VAL A 218 7.40 -18.96 -10.52
CA VAL A 218 7.86 -17.66 -11.01
C VAL A 218 9.38 -17.55 -10.85
N LYS A 219 10.05 -16.84 -11.74
CA LYS A 219 11.53 -16.68 -11.67
C LYS A 219 11.97 -15.86 -10.46
N ARG A 220 11.20 -14.84 -10.13
CA ARG A 220 11.41 -13.93 -9.00
C ARG A 220 10.08 -13.33 -8.57
N SER A 221 9.97 -13.04 -7.28
CA SER A 221 8.84 -12.37 -6.66
C SER A 221 9.28 -11.07 -5.98
N TYR A 222 8.47 -10.02 -6.14
CA TYR A 222 8.74 -8.71 -5.57
C TYR A 222 7.50 -8.15 -4.89
N PHE A 223 7.74 -7.38 -3.82
CA PHE A 223 6.74 -6.53 -3.21
C PHE A 223 7.17 -5.07 -3.33
N MET A 224 6.22 -4.18 -3.60
CA MET A 224 6.45 -2.74 -3.58
C MET A 224 5.24 -2.03 -2.98
N GLY A 225 5.47 -1.14 -2.01
CA GLY A 225 4.42 -0.34 -1.42
C GLY A 225 4.93 0.97 -0.84
N CYS A 226 4.06 1.98 -0.81
CA CYS A 226 4.34 3.29 -0.26
C CYS A 226 3.32 3.62 0.82
N SER A 227 3.68 4.45 1.81
CA SER A 227 2.79 4.83 2.92
C SER A 227 2.35 3.59 3.73
N ASP A 228 1.07 3.21 3.72
CA ASP A 228 0.63 1.97 4.35
C ASP A 228 1.19 0.73 3.64
N GLY A 229 1.28 0.74 2.31
CA GLY A 229 2.00 -0.28 1.55
C GLY A 229 3.48 -0.38 1.93
N GLY A 230 4.10 0.71 2.37
CA GLY A 230 5.43 0.70 2.98
C GLY A 230 5.44 0.00 4.34
N ARG A 231 4.38 0.15 5.16
CA ARG A 231 4.16 -0.63 6.39
C ARG A 231 4.05 -2.13 6.07
N GLU A 232 3.22 -2.48 5.09
CA GLU A 232 3.08 -3.87 4.62
C GLU A 232 4.43 -4.44 4.19
N ALA A 233 5.20 -3.70 3.39
CA ALA A 233 6.55 -4.08 2.96
C ALA A 233 7.48 -4.39 4.15
N MET A 234 7.43 -3.57 5.21
CA MET A 234 8.21 -3.81 6.43
C MET A 234 7.72 -5.03 7.22
N VAL A 235 6.41 -5.29 7.22
CA VAL A 235 5.83 -6.50 7.82
C VAL A 235 6.26 -7.74 7.04
N GLU A 236 6.18 -7.73 5.71
CA GLU A 236 6.64 -8.82 4.87
C GLU A 236 8.13 -9.12 5.10
N ALA A 237 8.99 -8.09 5.08
CA ALA A 237 10.42 -8.25 5.32
C ALA A 237 10.76 -8.84 6.69
N THR A 238 9.94 -8.58 7.72
CA THR A 238 10.26 -8.98 9.10
C THR A 238 9.54 -10.25 9.54
N LYS A 239 8.31 -10.47 9.09
CA LYS A 239 7.46 -11.59 9.51
C LYS A 239 7.47 -12.73 8.49
N TYR A 240 7.58 -12.42 7.21
CA TYR A 240 7.51 -13.38 6.10
C TYR A 240 8.70 -13.24 5.13
N PRO A 241 9.95 -13.31 5.60
CA PRO A 241 11.14 -12.97 4.80
C PRO A 241 11.40 -13.88 3.60
N LEU A 242 10.64 -14.95 3.45
CA LEU A 242 10.77 -15.91 2.34
C LEU A 242 9.72 -15.71 1.24
N ASP A 243 8.78 -14.79 1.39
CA ASP A 243 7.70 -14.58 0.43
C ASP A 243 8.19 -13.86 -0.85
N PHE A 244 9.20 -13.00 -0.71
CA PHE A 244 9.69 -12.19 -1.80
C PHE A 244 11.22 -12.23 -1.93
N ASP A 245 11.71 -12.23 -3.18
CA ASP A 245 13.14 -12.07 -3.48
C ASP A 245 13.61 -10.62 -3.28
N GLY A 246 12.71 -9.66 -3.34
CA GLY A 246 13.02 -8.25 -3.13
C GLY A 246 11.81 -7.44 -2.70
N ILE A 247 12.03 -6.50 -1.79
CA ILE A 247 11.00 -5.66 -1.19
C ILE A 247 11.40 -4.19 -1.28
N VAL A 248 10.47 -3.34 -1.77
CA VAL A 248 10.62 -1.88 -1.80
C VAL A 248 9.60 -1.27 -0.83
N ALA A 249 10.10 -0.71 0.27
CA ALA A 249 9.31 -0.02 1.28
C ALA A 249 9.47 1.50 1.12
N GLY A 250 8.54 2.14 0.44
CA GLY A 250 8.50 3.59 0.26
C GLY A 250 7.78 4.27 1.42
N ALA A 251 8.38 5.29 2.03
CA ALA A 251 7.77 6.11 3.09
C ALA A 251 6.89 5.32 4.08
N PRO A 252 7.39 4.25 4.71
CA PRO A 252 6.57 3.30 5.46
C PRO A 252 5.82 3.98 6.61
N TYR A 253 4.50 3.82 6.65
CA TYR A 253 3.70 4.29 7.77
C TYR A 253 4.07 3.55 9.06
N ASN A 254 4.49 4.31 10.08
CA ASN A 254 4.85 3.76 11.38
C ASN A 254 3.81 4.19 12.43
N PRO A 255 2.87 3.31 12.81
CA PRO A 255 1.80 3.67 13.75
C PRO A 255 2.31 4.11 15.11
N ARG A 256 3.48 3.63 15.57
CA ARG A 256 4.04 4.04 16.85
C ARG A 256 4.52 5.50 16.86
N LYS A 257 5.02 6.00 15.72
CA LYS A 257 5.53 7.38 15.61
C LYS A 257 4.45 8.36 15.14
N ASN A 258 3.64 7.94 14.16
CA ASN A 258 2.70 8.84 13.49
C ASN A 258 1.34 8.90 14.20
N HIS A 259 0.87 7.78 14.75
CA HIS A 259 -0.45 7.68 15.36
C HIS A 259 -0.67 8.66 16.56
N PRO A 260 0.26 8.80 17.53
CA PRO A 260 0.08 9.75 18.61
C PRO A 260 -0.07 11.20 18.13
N ASN A 261 0.69 11.62 17.11
CA ASN A 261 0.59 12.96 16.54
C ASN A 261 -0.72 13.17 15.79
N THR A 262 -1.15 12.21 14.98
CA THR A 262 -2.44 12.25 14.29
C THR A 262 -3.60 12.26 15.28
N MET A 263 -3.54 11.44 16.32
CA MET A 263 -4.55 11.41 17.38
C MET A 263 -4.59 12.74 18.16
N THR A 264 -3.44 13.31 18.50
CA THR A 264 -3.38 14.62 19.17
C THR A 264 -4.03 15.70 18.31
N ARG A 265 -3.72 15.73 17.00
CA ARG A 265 -4.33 16.66 16.05
C ARG A 265 -5.84 16.48 15.95
N ALA A 266 -6.32 15.25 15.79
CA ALA A 266 -7.74 14.95 15.74
C ALA A 266 -8.47 15.31 17.02
N LEU A 267 -7.91 15.01 18.18
CA LEU A 267 -8.50 15.35 19.48
C LEU A 267 -8.57 16.87 19.71
N VAL A 268 -7.57 17.61 19.25
CA VAL A 268 -7.58 19.07 19.33
C VAL A 268 -8.68 19.66 18.45
N GLN A 269 -8.82 19.17 17.21
CA GLN A 269 -9.84 19.63 16.27
C GLN A 269 -11.27 19.23 16.68
N LEU A 270 -11.45 18.03 17.23
CA LEU A 270 -12.78 17.52 17.62
C LEU A 270 -13.29 18.08 18.95
N ARG A 271 -12.41 18.60 19.81
CA ARG A 271 -12.80 19.01 21.16
C ARG A 271 -13.67 20.26 21.22
N ARG A 272 -13.43 21.25 20.32
CA ARG A 272 -14.16 22.53 20.34
C ARG A 272 -14.14 23.16 18.95
N THR A 273 -15.28 23.59 18.48
CA THR A 273 -15.34 24.41 17.25
C THR A 273 -14.59 25.73 17.37
N SER A 274 -14.49 26.29 18.59
CA SER A 274 -13.69 27.49 18.90
C SER A 274 -12.19 27.31 18.77
N ALA A 275 -11.70 26.07 18.76
CA ALA A 275 -10.28 25.73 18.64
C ALA A 275 -9.83 25.42 17.20
N GLN A 276 -10.78 25.34 16.26
CA GLN A 276 -10.48 25.11 14.84
C GLN A 276 -9.87 26.35 14.20
N LEU A 277 -8.94 26.14 13.26
CA LEU A 277 -8.30 27.20 12.51
C LEU A 277 -8.87 27.26 11.09
N SER A 278 -9.16 28.45 10.60
CA SER A 278 -9.46 28.69 9.19
C SER A 278 -8.18 28.65 8.34
N GLY A 279 -8.30 28.56 7.00
CA GLY A 279 -7.16 28.65 6.09
C GLY A 279 -6.37 29.96 6.25
N ALA A 280 -7.04 31.10 6.53
CA ALA A 280 -6.37 32.38 6.78
C ALA A 280 -5.57 32.32 8.12
N GLN A 281 -6.13 31.73 9.15
CA GLN A 281 -5.45 31.53 10.44
C GLN A 281 -4.27 30.56 10.33
N MET A 282 -4.35 29.53 9.48
CA MET A 282 -3.21 28.65 9.18
C MET A 282 -2.07 29.44 8.50
N LYS A 283 -2.38 30.34 7.57
CA LYS A 283 -1.37 31.24 6.97
C LYS A 283 -0.74 32.17 7.99
N LEU A 284 -1.51 32.66 8.95
CA LEU A 284 -0.98 33.47 10.06
C LEU A 284 0.00 32.64 10.92
N VAL A 285 -0.33 31.39 11.25
CA VAL A 285 0.56 30.48 11.97
C VAL A 285 1.84 30.21 11.17
N ALA A 286 1.72 29.88 9.88
CA ALA A 286 2.85 29.63 9.00
C ALA A 286 3.80 30.84 8.93
N SER A 287 3.24 32.04 8.75
CA SER A 287 4.01 33.29 8.72
C SER A 287 4.74 33.56 10.05
N ALA A 288 4.07 33.32 11.18
CA ALA A 288 4.68 33.46 12.50
C ALA A 288 5.83 32.46 12.73
N MET A 289 5.67 31.21 12.27
CA MET A 289 6.73 30.20 12.33
C MET A 289 7.93 30.57 11.47
N THR A 290 7.71 30.97 10.24
CA THR A 290 8.78 31.44 9.35
C THR A 290 9.50 32.64 9.94
N THR A 291 8.76 33.63 10.43
CA THR A 291 9.37 34.82 11.08
C THR A 291 10.24 34.45 12.29
N ALA A 292 9.82 33.46 13.09
CA ALA A 292 10.55 33.07 14.30
C ALA A 292 11.77 32.18 13.99
N CYS A 293 11.78 31.46 12.87
CA CYS A 293 12.71 30.35 12.67
C CYS A 293 13.56 30.42 11.41
N ASP A 294 13.21 31.24 10.42
CA ASP A 294 13.89 31.35 9.13
C ASP A 294 15.40 31.61 9.30
N ALA A 295 15.76 32.58 10.12
CA ALA A 295 17.16 32.94 10.36
C ALA A 295 17.96 31.89 11.19
N ALA A 296 17.31 30.86 11.76
CA ALA A 296 17.95 29.91 12.66
C ALA A 296 18.94 28.95 11.98
N ASP A 297 18.86 28.80 10.67
CA ASP A 297 19.81 28.00 9.86
C ASP A 297 20.93 28.84 9.23
N GLY A 298 20.92 30.19 9.43
CA GLY A 298 21.91 31.12 8.96
C GLY A 298 21.57 31.83 7.65
N VAL A 299 20.38 31.55 7.07
CA VAL A 299 19.86 32.17 5.85
C VAL A 299 18.47 32.72 6.12
N THR A 300 18.09 33.83 5.49
CA THR A 300 16.72 34.39 5.59
C THR A 300 16.14 34.33 4.18
N ASP A 301 15.53 33.20 3.84
CA ASP A 301 15.03 32.87 2.50
C ASP A 301 13.56 32.38 2.49
N GLY A 302 12.89 32.43 3.65
CA GLY A 302 11.51 31.97 3.80
C GLY A 302 11.39 30.46 4.07
N LEU A 303 12.53 29.74 4.20
CA LEU A 303 12.55 28.28 4.44
C LEU A 303 13.13 27.96 5.83
N ILE A 304 12.52 27.04 6.56
CA ILE A 304 13.02 26.55 7.84
C ILE A 304 13.79 25.24 7.60
N GLN A 305 15.07 25.35 7.18
CA GLN A 305 15.90 24.19 6.84
C GLN A 305 16.40 23.44 8.08
N ASN A 306 16.51 24.11 9.23
CA ASN A 306 16.91 23.48 10.49
C ASN A 306 15.81 23.63 11.57
N PRO A 307 14.71 22.85 11.48
CA PRO A 307 13.61 22.97 12.44
C PRO A 307 14.02 22.64 13.89
N ASN A 308 15.13 21.89 14.08
CA ASN A 308 15.62 21.57 15.42
C ASN A 308 16.28 22.78 16.12
N ALA A 309 16.74 23.77 15.39
CA ALA A 309 17.27 25.01 15.93
C ALA A 309 16.17 26.05 16.19
N CYS A 310 14.95 25.80 15.74
CA CYS A 310 13.83 26.71 15.88
C CYS A 310 13.21 26.64 17.28
N ASN A 311 13.15 27.78 17.96
CA ASN A 311 12.51 27.94 19.29
C ASN A 311 11.14 28.60 19.19
N PHE A 312 10.30 28.11 18.28
CA PHE A 312 8.95 28.64 18.10
C PHE A 312 8.08 28.38 19.34
N ASN A 313 7.46 29.45 19.84
CA ASN A 313 6.52 29.41 20.94
C ASN A 313 5.17 30.02 20.51
N PRO A 314 4.12 29.21 20.31
CA PRO A 314 2.83 29.70 19.82
C PRO A 314 2.24 30.83 20.62
N ARG A 315 2.42 30.84 21.97
CA ARG A 315 1.89 31.87 22.85
C ARG A 315 2.61 33.19 22.79
N LYS A 316 3.86 33.20 22.27
CA LYS A 316 4.70 34.39 22.19
C LYS A 316 4.75 34.91 20.75
N ASP A 317 4.86 34.00 19.79
CA ASP A 317 5.23 34.32 18.41
C ASP A 317 4.02 34.47 17.49
N ILE A 318 2.83 33.96 17.90
CA ILE A 318 1.59 34.19 17.14
C ILE A 318 0.81 35.36 17.75
N PRO A 319 0.28 36.29 16.93
CA PRO A 319 -0.61 37.34 17.42
C PRO A 319 -1.85 36.74 18.13
N MET A 320 -2.03 37.06 19.42
CA MET A 320 -3.17 36.62 20.21
C MET A 320 -4.23 37.72 20.23
N CYS A 321 -5.50 37.34 20.04
CA CYS A 321 -6.63 38.23 20.17
C CYS A 321 -6.82 38.66 21.65
N ALA A 322 -7.57 39.75 21.89
CA ALA A 322 -7.92 40.20 23.23
C ALA A 322 -8.63 39.07 24.01
N ALA A 323 -8.45 39.07 25.32
CA ALA A 323 -9.02 38.04 26.20
C ALA A 323 -10.54 37.89 25.98
N GLY A 324 -10.98 36.65 25.71
CA GLY A 324 -12.37 36.32 25.45
C GLY A 324 -12.86 36.62 24.01
N ALA A 325 -12.02 37.21 23.16
CA ALA A 325 -12.37 37.43 21.75
C ALA A 325 -12.20 36.15 20.91
N ALA A 326 -13.08 35.98 19.92
CA ALA A 326 -12.92 34.95 18.89
C ALA A 326 -11.70 35.25 18.03
N GLY A 327 -11.12 34.19 17.44
CA GLY A 327 -10.05 34.34 16.46
C GLY A 327 -10.50 35.02 15.17
N SER A 328 -9.57 35.71 14.54
CA SER A 328 -9.75 36.41 13.26
C SER A 328 -8.57 36.08 12.32
N ASP A 329 -8.61 36.61 11.11
CA ASP A 329 -7.50 36.43 10.14
C ASP A 329 -6.17 37.09 10.59
N SER A 330 -6.20 37.94 11.60
CA SER A 330 -5.04 38.66 12.11
C SER A 330 -4.59 38.26 13.54
N CYS A 331 -5.39 37.46 14.27
CA CYS A 331 -5.03 36.95 15.57
C CYS A 331 -5.75 35.63 15.90
N LEU A 332 -5.15 34.82 16.76
CA LEU A 332 -5.77 33.60 17.26
C LEU A 332 -6.38 33.78 18.65
N SER A 333 -7.51 33.13 18.90
CA SER A 333 -8.05 32.99 20.25
C SER A 333 -7.13 32.15 21.14
N SER A 334 -7.32 32.20 22.47
CA SER A 334 -6.59 31.35 23.40
C SER A 334 -6.74 29.85 23.06
N ASP A 335 -7.96 29.40 22.71
CA ASP A 335 -8.25 28.00 22.36
C ASP A 335 -7.49 27.59 21.11
N GLN A 336 -7.39 28.47 20.12
CA GLN A 336 -6.65 28.21 18.86
C GLN A 336 -5.14 28.20 19.11
N ILE A 337 -4.60 29.08 19.95
CA ILE A 337 -3.19 29.04 20.37
C ILE A 337 -2.87 27.70 21.06
N ASP A 338 -3.77 27.22 21.94
CA ASP A 338 -3.62 25.92 22.60
C ASP A 338 -3.60 24.75 21.62
N SER A 339 -4.40 24.84 20.56
CA SER A 339 -4.38 23.85 19.47
C SER A 339 -3.03 23.80 18.77
N VAL A 340 -2.49 24.94 18.37
CA VAL A 340 -1.16 25.01 17.73
C VAL A 340 -0.09 24.51 18.69
N ALA A 341 -0.14 24.91 19.95
CA ALA A 341 0.80 24.45 20.96
C ALA A 341 0.78 22.93 21.15
N ALA A 342 -0.41 22.32 21.16
CA ALA A 342 -0.54 20.87 21.25
C ALA A 342 0.04 20.14 20.03
N ILE A 343 -0.12 20.70 18.83
CA ILE A 343 0.37 20.11 17.58
C ILE A 343 1.91 20.14 17.51
N VAL A 344 2.54 21.24 17.88
CA VAL A 344 4.01 21.38 17.81
C VAL A 344 4.72 20.79 19.04
N SER A 345 3.99 20.44 20.09
CA SER A 345 4.57 19.82 21.29
C SER A 345 4.70 18.31 21.13
N ALA A 346 5.69 17.72 21.81
CA ALA A 346 5.82 16.27 21.88
C ALA A 346 4.59 15.64 22.56
N ALA A 347 4.04 14.60 21.92
CA ALA A 347 3.01 13.76 22.52
C ALA A 347 3.64 12.92 23.65
N ARG A 348 2.99 12.89 24.81
CA ARG A 348 3.47 12.21 26.02
C ARG A 348 2.41 11.27 26.59
N ASP A 349 2.86 10.20 27.21
CA ASP A 349 2.00 9.33 28.00
C ASP A 349 1.69 9.91 29.38
N GLN A 350 0.91 9.16 30.17
CA GLN A 350 0.51 9.55 31.52
C GLN A 350 1.70 9.68 32.50
N THR A 351 2.85 9.06 32.19
CA THR A 351 4.08 9.14 32.98
C THR A 351 4.96 10.32 32.57
N GLY A 352 4.60 11.07 31.53
CA GLY A 352 5.38 12.13 30.92
C GLY A 352 6.43 11.68 29.92
N SER A 353 6.52 10.38 29.62
CA SER A 353 7.44 9.84 28.62
C SER A 353 7.03 10.24 27.21
N VAL A 354 8.00 10.63 26.36
CA VAL A 354 7.75 11.05 24.99
C VAL A 354 7.35 9.84 24.15
N LEU A 355 6.14 9.87 23.59
CA LEU A 355 5.63 8.89 22.63
C LEU A 355 6.00 9.26 21.20
N ALA A 356 5.90 10.54 20.85
CA ALA A 356 6.29 11.06 19.56
C ALA A 356 6.71 12.53 19.68
N ALA A 357 7.59 12.98 18.80
CA ALA A 357 7.89 14.41 18.67
C ALA A 357 6.66 15.17 18.15
N GLY A 358 6.55 16.46 18.48
CA GLY A 358 5.57 17.34 17.85
C GLY A 358 5.82 17.53 16.37
N TRP A 359 4.86 18.12 15.68
CA TRP A 359 5.04 18.48 14.27
C TRP A 359 6.12 19.56 14.15
N SER A 360 6.96 19.38 13.13
CA SER A 360 7.99 20.38 12.82
C SER A 360 7.33 21.70 12.40
N PRO A 361 7.81 22.85 12.87
CA PRO A 361 7.35 24.15 12.39
C PRO A 361 7.38 24.29 10.87
N GLY A 362 8.42 23.77 10.20
CA GLY A 362 8.52 23.79 8.75
C GLY A 362 7.37 23.06 8.03
N THR A 363 6.92 21.94 8.57
CA THR A 363 5.78 21.17 8.00
C THR A 363 4.47 21.97 8.04
N LEU A 364 4.25 22.76 9.10
CA LEU A 364 3.04 23.57 9.21
C LEU A 364 3.08 24.80 8.29
N ALA A 365 4.27 25.32 7.98
CA ALA A 365 4.42 26.40 7.02
C ALA A 365 3.98 26.00 5.60
N ASP A 366 4.30 24.76 5.17
CA ASP A 366 3.85 24.20 3.88
C ASP A 366 2.36 23.85 3.85
N ALA A 367 1.77 23.49 4.98
CA ALA A 367 0.38 23.07 5.06
C ALA A 367 -0.62 24.23 4.90
N ALA A 368 -0.16 25.48 4.84
CA ALA A 368 -1.02 26.66 4.70
C ALA A 368 -1.84 26.73 3.40
N ASP A 369 -1.43 26.00 2.36
CA ASP A 369 -2.13 25.93 1.06
C ASP A 369 -3.08 24.73 0.94
N THR A 370 -3.03 23.78 1.86
CA THR A 370 -3.90 22.61 1.82
C THR A 370 -4.91 22.67 2.96
N ALA A 371 -6.18 22.40 2.67
CA ALA A 371 -7.29 22.30 3.64
C ALA A 371 -7.13 21.06 4.57
N ALA A 372 -5.91 20.78 5.03
CA ALA A 372 -5.52 19.54 5.69
C ALA A 372 -5.47 19.65 7.22
N PHE A 373 -6.25 20.60 7.79
CA PHE A 373 -6.45 20.68 9.24
C PHE A 373 -7.91 20.65 9.61
#